data_b71a70218ea078b76a0468cc8cf9d1df
#
_entry.id   b71a70218ea078b76a0468cc8cf9d1df
#
_cell.length_a   1.000
_cell.length_b   1.000
_cell.length_c   1.000
_cell.angle_alpha   90.00
_cell.angle_beta   90.00
_cell.angle_gamma   90.00
#
_symmetry.space_group_name_H-M   'P 1'
#
loop_
_entity.id
_entity.type
_entity.pdbx_description
1 polymer ?
#
loop_
_entity_poly.entity_id
_entity_poly.type
_entity_poly.pdbx_seq_one_letter_code
_entity_poly.pdbx_strand_id
1 'polypeptide(L)'
;EEEMLKMGADAMAVGVEYASFSGSHEVKIKKYRQHERWQKEILLDGARVRPKEHYGALNAVMFSPEDLQLVKGEPALRRRFFDMQIAQTDPVYYDLLLKYNRVLQQRNRLLKELRDNGGCPDVLQPWNEEFIRLAAAIVRRRLAALGKLQAIAGEIYSSITKGSEMLQVRYEQKANNSTLLYPQSAAEDFYREQLSERQRLDI
;
A
#
# COMPACT_ATOMS: atom_id res chain seq x y z
N GLU A 1 -6.80 -9.22 -12.95
CA GLU A 1 -7.80 -8.49 -13.77
C GLU A 1 -7.96 -9.11 -15.18
N GLU A 2 -6.93 -9.74 -15.73
CA GLU A 2 -7.03 -10.38 -17.07
C GLU A 2 -7.84 -11.68 -17.04
N GLU A 3 -7.78 -12.42 -15.95
CA GLU A 3 -8.56 -13.64 -15.73
C GLU A 3 -10.08 -13.40 -15.63
N MET A 4 -10.50 -12.16 -15.39
CA MET A 4 -11.92 -11.78 -15.35
C MET A 4 -12.49 -11.46 -16.74
N LEU A 5 -11.64 -11.31 -17.75
CA LEU A 5 -12.06 -11.06 -19.12
C LEU A 5 -12.53 -12.37 -19.75
N LYS A 6 -13.73 -12.36 -20.34
CA LYS A 6 -14.17 -13.46 -21.21
C LYS A 6 -13.21 -13.59 -22.39
N MET A 7 -12.82 -14.79 -22.73
CA MET A 7 -11.91 -15.06 -23.85
C MET A 7 -12.43 -14.40 -25.12
N GLY A 8 -11.60 -13.59 -25.77
CA GLY A 8 -11.94 -12.84 -26.97
C GLY A 8 -12.74 -11.54 -26.75
N ALA A 9 -12.98 -11.13 -25.51
CA ALA A 9 -13.67 -9.87 -25.24
C ALA A 9 -12.69 -8.68 -25.14
N ASP A 10 -13.08 -7.55 -25.73
CA ASP A 10 -12.32 -6.30 -25.68
C ASP A 10 -12.79 -5.33 -24.55
N ALA A 11 -13.75 -5.78 -23.75
CA ALA A 11 -14.25 -4.98 -22.64
C ALA A 11 -14.82 -5.84 -21.52
N MET A 12 -14.73 -5.36 -20.30
CA MET A 12 -15.44 -5.86 -19.13
C MET A 12 -15.92 -4.71 -18.24
N ALA A 13 -16.97 -4.97 -17.48
CA ALA A 13 -17.42 -4.08 -16.43
C ALA A 13 -17.80 -4.90 -15.19
N VAL A 14 -17.43 -4.39 -14.02
CA VAL A 14 -17.87 -4.91 -12.72
C VAL A 14 -18.45 -3.75 -11.95
N GLY A 15 -19.62 -3.94 -11.37
CA GLY A 15 -20.29 -2.91 -10.58
C GLY A 15 -20.88 -3.49 -9.31
N VAL A 16 -21.07 -2.64 -8.32
CA VAL A 16 -21.76 -2.92 -7.07
C VAL A 16 -22.63 -1.75 -6.70
N GLU A 17 -23.88 -2.06 -6.36
CA GLU A 17 -24.80 -1.12 -5.73
C GLU A 17 -24.81 -1.36 -4.23
N TYR A 18 -24.75 -0.29 -3.44
CA TYR A 18 -24.73 -0.37 -1.99
C TYR A 18 -25.50 0.80 -1.37
N ALA A 19 -26.01 0.59 -0.17
CA ALA A 19 -26.67 1.63 0.61
C ALA A 19 -25.74 2.16 1.71
N SER A 20 -25.72 3.46 1.91
CA SER A 20 -25.02 4.14 3.00
C SER A 20 -25.97 5.09 3.73
N PHE A 21 -25.48 5.79 4.76
CA PHE A 21 -26.27 6.85 5.42
C PHE A 21 -26.63 8.01 4.49
N SER A 22 -25.90 8.21 3.39
CA SER A 22 -26.15 9.25 2.39
C SER A 22 -27.12 8.80 1.27
N GLY A 23 -27.50 7.53 1.23
CA GLY A 23 -28.40 6.97 0.23
C GLY A 23 -27.84 5.76 -0.50
N SER A 24 -28.44 5.46 -1.66
CA SER A 24 -27.97 4.38 -2.55
C SER A 24 -26.88 4.91 -3.47
N HIS A 25 -25.84 4.11 -3.65
CA HIS A 25 -24.67 4.44 -4.46
C HIS A 25 -24.31 3.29 -5.39
N GLU A 26 -23.70 3.62 -6.53
CA GLU A 26 -23.13 2.64 -7.45
C GLU A 26 -21.62 2.91 -7.64
N VAL A 27 -20.80 1.88 -7.50
CA VAL A 27 -19.41 1.88 -7.98
C VAL A 27 -19.30 0.93 -9.15
N LYS A 28 -18.80 1.40 -10.28
CA LYS A 28 -18.59 0.61 -11.48
C LYS A 28 -17.17 0.77 -12.01
N ILE A 29 -16.48 -0.33 -12.29
CA ILE A 29 -15.16 -0.34 -12.90
C ILE A 29 -15.31 -0.94 -14.29
N LYS A 30 -14.89 -0.19 -15.31
CA LYS A 30 -14.83 -0.65 -16.70
C LYS A 30 -13.38 -0.79 -17.11
N LYS A 31 -13.07 -1.86 -17.84
CA LYS A 31 -11.80 -2.05 -18.53
C LYS A 31 -12.12 -2.36 -19.98
N TYR A 32 -11.55 -1.60 -20.90
CA TYR A 32 -11.82 -1.75 -22.32
C TYR A 32 -10.57 -1.45 -23.14
N ARG A 33 -10.51 -2.03 -24.33
CA ARG A 33 -9.41 -1.83 -25.27
C ARG A 33 -9.71 -0.64 -26.17
N GLN A 34 -8.80 0.32 -26.23
CA GLN A 34 -8.88 1.47 -27.13
C GLN A 34 -7.51 1.72 -27.76
N HIS A 35 -7.43 1.76 -29.11
CA HIS A 35 -6.18 1.91 -29.85
C HIS A 35 -5.08 0.96 -29.36
N GLU A 36 -5.42 -0.32 -29.25
CA GLU A 36 -4.54 -1.39 -28.76
C GLU A 36 -4.03 -1.26 -27.32
N ARG A 37 -4.54 -0.30 -26.57
CA ARG A 37 -4.20 -0.10 -25.18
C ARG A 37 -5.39 -0.36 -24.26
N TRP A 38 -5.14 -1.04 -23.17
CA TRP A 38 -6.14 -1.23 -22.14
C TRP A 38 -6.36 0.10 -21.38
N GLN A 39 -7.61 0.52 -21.32
CA GLN A 39 -8.06 1.65 -20.53
C GLN A 39 -8.87 1.15 -19.33
N LYS A 40 -8.76 1.86 -18.21
CA LYS A 40 -9.55 1.61 -17.00
C LYS A 40 -10.30 2.89 -16.64
N GLU A 41 -11.58 2.75 -16.42
CA GLU A 41 -12.46 3.81 -16.00
C GLU A 41 -13.17 3.41 -14.72
N ILE A 42 -13.28 4.33 -13.78
CA ILE A 42 -13.98 4.13 -12.51
C ILE A 42 -15.12 5.16 -12.48
N LEU A 43 -16.32 4.66 -12.23
CA LEU A 43 -17.53 5.48 -12.09
C LEU A 43 -18.03 5.35 -10.65
N LEU A 44 -18.40 6.48 -10.06
CA LEU A 44 -19.11 6.58 -8.79
C LEU A 44 -20.40 7.34 -9.06
N ASP A 45 -21.55 6.69 -8.82
CA ASP A 45 -22.87 7.23 -9.11
C ASP A 45 -22.99 7.76 -10.54
N GLY A 46 -22.43 7.03 -11.51
CA GLY A 46 -22.39 7.37 -12.92
C GLY A 46 -21.34 8.42 -13.33
N ALA A 47 -20.73 9.12 -12.40
CA ALA A 47 -19.67 10.10 -12.67
C ALA A 47 -18.28 9.45 -12.71
N ARG A 48 -17.46 9.83 -13.70
CA ARG A 48 -16.08 9.36 -13.79
C ARG A 48 -15.22 9.97 -12.68
N VAL A 49 -14.54 9.13 -11.92
CA VAL A 49 -13.66 9.55 -10.81
C VAL A 49 -12.24 9.03 -10.98
N ARG A 50 -11.30 9.71 -10.35
CA ARG A 50 -9.91 9.24 -10.30
C ARG A 50 -9.77 8.06 -9.34
N PRO A 51 -8.75 7.18 -9.52
CA PRO A 51 -8.53 6.04 -8.63
C PRO A 51 -8.52 6.40 -7.14
N LYS A 52 -7.97 7.56 -6.77
CA LYS A 52 -7.92 7.99 -5.37
C LYS A 52 -9.29 8.38 -4.78
N GLU A 53 -10.24 8.74 -5.62
CA GLU A 53 -11.56 9.26 -5.18
C GLU A 53 -12.55 8.13 -4.90
N HIS A 54 -12.32 6.94 -5.47
CA HIS A 54 -13.18 5.78 -5.19
C HIS A 54 -12.72 4.99 -3.95
N TYR A 55 -11.47 5.16 -3.48
CA TYR A 55 -11.04 4.54 -2.24
C TYR A 55 -11.81 5.13 -1.07
N GLY A 56 -12.41 4.25 -0.25
CA GLY A 56 -13.27 4.64 0.86
C GLY A 56 -14.74 4.85 0.48
N ALA A 57 -15.10 4.88 -0.81
CA ALA A 57 -16.50 4.91 -1.24
C ALA A 57 -17.24 3.63 -0.80
N LEU A 58 -16.60 2.48 -0.93
CA LEU A 58 -17.08 1.20 -0.43
C LEU A 58 -15.95 0.52 0.34
N ASN A 59 -16.18 0.23 1.62
CA ASN A 59 -15.31 -0.57 2.45
C ASN A 59 -15.84 -2.01 2.45
N ALA A 60 -15.05 -2.92 1.89
CA ALA A 60 -15.42 -4.33 1.80
C ALA A 60 -14.36 -5.21 2.48
N VAL A 61 -14.83 -6.23 3.17
CA VAL A 61 -13.98 -7.30 3.72
C VAL A 61 -14.35 -8.59 2.99
N MET A 62 -13.36 -9.23 2.43
CA MET A 62 -13.50 -10.53 1.80
C MET A 62 -12.55 -11.51 2.48
N PHE A 63 -13.00 -12.72 2.68
CA PHE A 63 -12.17 -13.84 3.13
C PHE A 63 -12.16 -14.93 2.06
N SER A 64 -10.97 -15.39 1.72
CA SER A 64 -10.77 -16.45 0.74
C SER A 64 -9.69 -17.43 1.24
N PRO A 65 -9.63 -18.67 0.71
CA PRO A 65 -8.57 -19.63 1.06
C PRO A 65 -7.15 -19.08 0.81
N GLU A 66 -6.99 -18.19 -0.17
CA GLU A 66 -5.73 -17.52 -0.50
C GLU A 66 -5.23 -16.62 0.61
N ASP A 67 -6.12 -16.14 1.49
CA ASP A 67 -5.74 -15.31 2.66
C ASP A 67 -4.89 -16.06 3.69
N LEU A 68 -4.88 -17.40 3.64
CA LEU A 68 -3.92 -18.21 4.40
C LEU A 68 -2.46 -17.87 4.05
N GLN A 69 -2.22 -17.32 2.86
CA GLN A 69 -0.91 -16.83 2.45
C GLN A 69 -0.45 -15.60 3.26
N LEU A 70 -1.36 -14.90 3.92
CA LEU A 70 -0.98 -13.82 4.85
C LEU A 70 -0.13 -14.35 6.01
N VAL A 71 -0.37 -15.58 6.44
CA VAL A 71 0.39 -16.23 7.51
C VAL A 71 1.60 -16.98 6.94
N LYS A 72 1.41 -17.77 5.89
CA LYS A 72 2.43 -18.70 5.34
C LYS A 72 3.32 -18.07 4.28
N GLY A 73 2.84 -17.02 3.61
CA GLY A 73 3.51 -16.40 2.47
C GLY A 73 4.53 -15.32 2.85
N GLU A 74 5.03 -14.66 1.83
CA GLU A 74 6.10 -13.66 1.95
C GLU A 74 5.65 -12.37 2.68
N PRO A 75 6.58 -11.66 3.34
CA PRO A 75 6.30 -10.39 4.00
C PRO A 75 5.72 -9.32 3.06
N ALA A 76 5.98 -9.40 1.76
CA ALA A 76 5.43 -8.48 0.76
C ALA A 76 3.90 -8.58 0.65
N LEU A 77 3.35 -9.80 0.74
CA LEU A 77 1.90 -10.03 0.72
C LEU A 77 1.23 -9.41 1.95
N ARG A 78 1.82 -9.61 3.14
CA ARG A 78 1.33 -8.99 4.38
C ARG A 78 1.33 -7.46 4.31
N ARG A 79 2.42 -6.87 3.81
CA ARG A 79 2.49 -5.41 3.62
C ARG A 79 1.43 -4.90 2.65
N ARG A 80 1.28 -5.56 1.50
CA ARG A 80 0.28 -5.19 0.50
C ARG A 80 -1.14 -5.27 1.05
N PHE A 81 -1.46 -6.36 1.73
CA PHE A 81 -2.77 -6.52 2.39
C PHE A 81 -3.03 -5.38 3.39
N PHE A 82 -2.08 -5.13 4.27
CA PHE A 82 -2.20 -4.10 5.29
C PHE A 82 -2.32 -2.70 4.69
N ASP A 83 -1.53 -2.40 3.66
CA ASP A 83 -1.62 -1.14 2.94
C ASP A 83 -2.98 -0.94 2.28
N MET A 84 -3.57 -1.99 1.73
CA MET A 84 -4.91 -1.94 1.16
C MET A 84 -5.97 -1.65 2.23
N GLN A 85 -5.88 -2.31 3.39
CA GLN A 85 -6.82 -2.07 4.48
C GLN A 85 -6.75 -0.62 5.01
N ILE A 86 -5.55 -0.08 5.18
CA ILE A 86 -5.38 1.31 5.61
C ILE A 86 -5.92 2.25 4.53
N ALA A 87 -5.61 2.01 3.26
CA ALA A 87 -6.01 2.87 2.15
C ALA A 87 -7.54 2.97 1.99
N GLN A 88 -8.30 1.92 2.34
CA GLN A 88 -9.76 1.96 2.33
C GLN A 88 -10.33 2.98 3.33
N THR A 89 -9.67 3.15 4.46
CA THR A 89 -10.14 4.01 5.57
C THR A 89 -9.40 5.35 5.66
N ASP A 90 -8.30 5.50 4.95
CA ASP A 90 -7.45 6.71 4.97
C ASP A 90 -7.02 7.11 3.54
N PRO A 91 -7.79 7.99 2.87
CA PRO A 91 -7.46 8.47 1.52
C PRO A 91 -6.09 9.17 1.44
N VAL A 92 -5.65 9.82 2.53
CA VAL A 92 -4.33 10.46 2.59
C VAL A 92 -3.21 9.41 2.55
N TYR A 93 -3.43 8.26 3.20
CA TYR A 93 -2.49 7.16 3.13
C TYR A 93 -2.32 6.60 1.71
N TYR A 94 -3.42 6.47 0.98
CA TYR A 94 -3.36 6.04 -0.42
C TYR A 94 -2.55 7.01 -1.29
N ASP A 95 -2.76 8.32 -1.12
CA ASP A 95 -1.99 9.34 -1.84
C ASP A 95 -0.48 9.28 -1.52
N LEU A 96 -0.14 9.05 -0.23
CA LEU A 96 1.25 8.84 0.19
C LEU A 96 1.88 7.62 -0.47
N LEU A 97 1.16 6.49 -0.55
CA LEU A 97 1.63 5.27 -1.24
C LEU A 97 1.90 5.51 -2.72
N LEU A 98 1.01 6.24 -3.40
CA LEU A 98 1.19 6.57 -4.82
C LEU A 98 2.44 7.43 -5.04
N LYS A 99 2.63 8.46 -4.21
CA LYS A 99 3.81 9.34 -4.26
C LYS A 99 5.10 8.57 -3.97
N TYR A 100 5.08 7.77 -2.89
CA TYR A 100 6.21 6.93 -2.50
C TYR A 100 6.65 5.99 -3.63
N ASN A 101 5.72 5.26 -4.23
CA ASN A 101 6.04 4.34 -5.33
C ASN A 101 6.62 5.07 -6.55
N ARG A 102 6.12 6.26 -6.87
CA ARG A 102 6.66 7.09 -7.96
C ARG A 102 8.08 7.54 -7.66
N VAL A 103 8.34 8.04 -6.45
CA VAL A 103 9.68 8.47 -6.02
C VAL A 103 10.64 7.28 -6.00
N LEU A 104 10.21 6.13 -5.48
CA LEU A 104 11.00 4.90 -5.45
C LEU A 104 11.41 4.45 -6.87
N GLN A 105 10.48 4.46 -7.83
CA GLN A 105 10.77 4.10 -9.22
C GLN A 105 11.78 5.05 -9.86
N GLN A 106 11.63 6.37 -9.69
CA GLN A 106 12.56 7.35 -10.23
C GLN A 106 13.96 7.22 -9.59
N ARG A 107 14.00 7.06 -8.26
CA ARG A 107 15.25 6.84 -7.53
C ARG A 107 15.98 5.59 -8.02
N ASN A 108 15.27 4.47 -8.15
CA ASN A 108 15.85 3.22 -8.63
C ASN A 108 16.36 3.32 -10.08
N ARG A 109 15.66 4.06 -10.93
CA ARG A 109 16.11 4.35 -12.30
C ARG A 109 17.41 5.14 -12.30
N LEU A 110 17.50 6.22 -11.51
CA LEU A 110 18.71 7.03 -11.38
C LEU A 110 19.89 6.23 -10.81
N LEU A 111 19.66 5.39 -9.81
CA LEU A 111 20.68 4.48 -9.28
C LEU A 111 21.25 3.56 -10.37
N LYS A 112 20.37 3.00 -11.19
CA LYS A 112 20.80 2.16 -12.31
C LYS A 112 21.60 2.96 -13.34
N GLU A 113 21.16 4.16 -13.69
CA GLU A 113 21.88 5.05 -14.61
C GLU A 113 23.27 5.42 -14.08
N LEU A 114 23.39 5.75 -12.79
CA LEU A 114 24.68 6.05 -12.16
C LEU A 114 25.63 4.86 -12.15
N ARG A 115 25.12 3.68 -11.85
CA ARG A 115 25.90 2.43 -11.84
C ARG A 115 26.40 2.08 -13.25
N ASP A 116 25.52 2.19 -14.25
CA ASP A 116 25.80 1.72 -15.62
C ASP A 116 26.65 2.75 -16.41
N ASN A 117 26.50 4.05 -16.15
CA ASN A 117 27.10 5.14 -16.92
C ASN A 117 28.05 6.05 -16.10
N GLY A 118 28.10 5.85 -14.79
CA GLY A 118 28.77 6.78 -13.89
C GLY A 118 28.00 8.10 -13.74
N GLY A 119 28.57 9.03 -13.02
CA GLY A 119 27.98 10.37 -12.81
C GLY A 119 28.13 10.86 -11.37
N CYS A 120 27.56 12.03 -11.10
CA CYS A 120 27.58 12.61 -9.76
C CYS A 120 26.44 12.04 -8.91
N PRO A 121 26.71 11.37 -7.75
CA PRO A 121 25.68 10.85 -6.85
C PRO A 121 24.74 11.92 -6.26
N ASP A 122 25.12 13.19 -6.32
CA ASP A 122 24.33 14.29 -5.76
C ASP A 122 22.95 14.46 -6.44
N VAL A 123 22.80 13.95 -7.66
CA VAL A 123 21.50 13.93 -8.36
C VAL A 123 20.45 13.10 -7.64
N LEU A 124 20.84 12.19 -6.74
CA LEU A 124 19.95 11.41 -5.90
C LEU A 124 19.42 12.18 -4.68
N GLN A 125 20.08 13.24 -4.27
CA GLN A 125 19.76 13.92 -3.01
C GLN A 125 18.30 14.39 -2.91
N PRO A 126 17.70 15.06 -3.89
CA PRO A 126 16.30 15.47 -3.83
C PRO A 126 15.34 14.26 -3.71
N TRP A 127 15.67 13.17 -4.42
CA TRP A 127 14.88 11.94 -4.39
C TRP A 127 15.01 11.20 -3.05
N ASN A 128 16.21 11.22 -2.44
CA ASN A 128 16.44 10.64 -1.12
C ASN A 128 15.64 11.37 -0.05
N GLU A 129 15.65 12.70 -0.04
CA GLU A 129 14.90 13.51 0.94
C GLU A 129 13.39 13.28 0.82
N GLU A 130 12.86 13.30 -0.41
CA GLU A 130 11.43 13.04 -0.62
C GLU A 130 11.06 11.59 -0.27
N PHE A 131 11.91 10.61 -0.59
CA PHE A 131 11.73 9.22 -0.21
C PHE A 131 11.68 9.05 1.31
N ILE A 132 12.61 9.66 2.05
CA ILE A 132 12.67 9.62 3.52
C ILE A 132 11.38 10.18 4.12
N ARG A 133 10.96 11.35 3.67
CA ARG A 133 9.76 12.03 4.14
C ARG A 133 8.50 11.18 3.95
N LEU A 134 8.35 10.59 2.76
CA LEU A 134 7.20 9.75 2.43
C LEU A 134 7.24 8.41 3.18
N ALA A 135 8.40 7.78 3.30
CA ALA A 135 8.58 6.52 4.04
C ALA A 135 8.22 6.70 5.52
N ALA A 136 8.71 7.76 6.16
CA ALA A 136 8.40 8.06 7.55
C ALA A 136 6.90 8.31 7.78
N ALA A 137 6.25 9.06 6.88
CA ALA A 137 4.81 9.31 6.95
C ALA A 137 3.98 8.02 6.80
N ILE A 138 4.38 7.11 5.91
CA ILE A 138 3.75 5.80 5.70
C ILE A 138 3.90 4.94 6.94
N VAL A 139 5.12 4.82 7.48
CA VAL A 139 5.39 3.98 8.66
C VAL A 139 4.60 4.45 9.87
N ARG A 140 4.53 5.75 10.12
CA ARG A 140 3.73 6.30 11.21
C ARG A 140 2.26 5.87 11.11
N ARG A 141 1.66 5.91 9.92
CA ARG A 141 0.26 5.50 9.72
C ARG A 141 0.09 3.99 9.86
N ARG A 142 1.07 3.20 9.37
CA ARG A 142 1.08 1.74 9.59
C ARG A 142 1.13 1.39 11.07
N LEU A 143 1.98 2.05 11.85
CA LEU A 143 2.09 1.81 13.30
C LEU A 143 0.80 2.17 14.03
N ALA A 144 0.17 3.30 13.70
CA ALA A 144 -1.11 3.69 14.27
C ALA A 144 -2.23 2.70 13.94
N ALA A 145 -2.30 2.22 12.69
CA ALA A 145 -3.27 1.22 12.27
C ALA A 145 -2.99 -0.15 12.92
N LEU A 146 -1.72 -0.52 13.06
CA LEU A 146 -1.30 -1.76 13.70
C LEU A 146 -1.71 -1.81 15.18
N GLY A 147 -1.57 -0.70 15.91
CA GLY A 147 -2.01 -0.61 17.29
C GLY A 147 -3.51 -0.87 17.45
N LYS A 148 -4.33 -0.31 16.56
CA LYS A 148 -5.78 -0.56 16.51
C LYS A 148 -6.08 -2.02 16.16
N LEU A 149 -5.40 -2.55 15.14
CA LEU A 149 -5.58 -3.95 14.74
C LEU A 149 -5.21 -4.92 15.84
N GLN A 150 -4.07 -4.70 16.52
CA GLN A 150 -3.61 -5.54 17.62
C GLN A 150 -4.64 -5.62 18.75
N ALA A 151 -5.24 -4.49 19.13
CA ALA A 151 -6.24 -4.46 20.19
C ALA A 151 -7.47 -5.31 19.81
N ILE A 152 -8.07 -5.02 18.64
CA ILE A 152 -9.30 -5.69 18.19
C ILE A 152 -9.04 -7.19 17.88
N ALA A 153 -8.00 -7.47 17.11
CA ALA A 153 -7.68 -8.85 16.73
C ALA A 153 -7.25 -9.70 17.92
N GLY A 154 -6.56 -9.10 18.89
CA GLY A 154 -6.17 -9.77 20.13
C GLY A 154 -7.38 -10.22 20.96
N GLU A 155 -8.39 -9.36 21.12
CA GLU A 155 -9.64 -9.69 21.82
C GLU A 155 -10.40 -10.81 21.10
N ILE A 156 -10.57 -10.69 19.79
CA ILE A 156 -11.27 -11.70 18.96
C ILE A 156 -10.54 -13.05 19.06
N TYR A 157 -9.22 -13.04 18.91
CA TYR A 157 -8.40 -14.26 18.95
C TYR A 157 -8.46 -14.94 20.33
N SER A 158 -8.37 -14.16 21.40
CA SER A 158 -8.51 -14.66 22.75
C SER A 158 -9.89 -15.30 22.99
N SER A 159 -10.95 -14.71 22.43
CA SER A 159 -12.30 -15.30 22.47
C SER A 159 -12.38 -16.65 21.75
N ILE A 160 -11.78 -16.76 20.55
CA ILE A 160 -11.76 -18.00 19.76
C ILE A 160 -10.98 -19.11 20.48
N THR A 161 -9.82 -18.77 21.05
CA THR A 161 -8.93 -19.72 21.73
C THR A 161 -9.28 -19.94 23.22
N LYS A 162 -10.34 -19.32 23.71
CA LYS A 162 -10.74 -19.32 25.13
C LYS A 162 -9.60 -18.89 26.05
N GLY A 163 -8.79 -17.93 25.60
CA GLY A 163 -7.66 -17.40 26.36
C GLY A 163 -6.42 -18.28 26.41
N SER A 164 -6.39 -19.42 25.70
CA SER A 164 -5.22 -20.32 25.69
C SER A 164 -4.04 -19.79 24.90
N GLU A 165 -4.27 -18.86 23.98
CA GLU A 165 -3.24 -18.30 23.12
C GLU A 165 -3.37 -16.77 23.00
N MET A 166 -2.25 -16.10 22.73
CA MET A 166 -2.22 -14.66 22.48
C MET A 166 -1.73 -14.35 21.07
N LEU A 167 -2.49 -13.51 20.36
CA LEU A 167 -2.06 -12.98 19.07
C LEU A 167 -1.21 -11.72 19.28
N GLN A 168 -0.02 -11.72 18.67
CA GLN A 168 0.83 -10.53 18.59
C GLN A 168 1.13 -10.20 17.13
N VAL A 169 0.91 -8.95 16.75
CA VAL A 169 1.24 -8.42 15.44
C VAL A 169 2.30 -7.33 15.60
N ARG A 170 3.46 -7.51 14.99
CA ARG A 170 4.61 -6.60 15.11
C ARG A 170 5.02 -6.03 13.77
N TYR A 171 5.48 -4.79 13.77
CA TYR A 171 6.11 -4.18 12.61
C TYR A 171 7.63 -4.41 12.71
N GLU A 172 8.16 -5.23 11.82
CA GLU A 172 9.59 -5.53 11.77
C GLU A 172 10.27 -4.75 10.64
N GLN A 173 11.41 -4.15 10.96
CA GLN A 173 12.33 -3.56 9.99
C GLN A 173 13.63 -4.34 9.98
N LYS A 174 14.16 -4.64 8.77
CA LYS A 174 15.34 -5.49 8.61
C LYS A 174 16.62 -4.99 9.31
N ALA A 175 16.69 -3.71 9.65
CA ALA A 175 17.91 -3.10 10.14
C ALA A 175 18.11 -3.13 11.67
N ASN A 176 17.03 -3.24 12.45
CA ASN A 176 17.11 -3.37 13.90
C ASN A 176 15.84 -4.04 14.43
N ASN A 177 15.99 -5.05 15.27
CA ASN A 177 14.91 -5.78 15.96
C ASN A 177 14.12 -4.89 16.96
N SER A 178 14.18 -3.60 16.85
CA SER A 178 13.49 -2.68 17.75
C SER A 178 12.08 -2.40 17.24
N THR A 179 11.11 -2.71 18.08
CA THR A 179 9.71 -2.27 17.93
C THR A 179 9.66 -0.76 18.03
N LEU A 180 9.61 -0.08 16.90
CA LEU A 180 9.78 1.36 16.83
C LEU A 180 8.45 2.09 17.02
N LEU A 181 8.21 2.58 18.22
CA LEU A 181 7.32 3.70 18.49
C LEU A 181 8.13 4.98 18.22
N TYR A 182 8.14 5.49 16.98
CA TYR A 182 8.90 6.69 16.67
C TYR A 182 8.04 7.94 16.59
N PRO A 183 8.52 9.09 17.10
CA PRO A 183 8.17 10.37 16.52
C PRO A 183 8.63 10.42 15.05
N GLN A 184 7.97 11.22 14.23
CA GLN A 184 8.25 11.28 12.78
C GLN A 184 9.72 11.60 12.47
N SER A 185 10.35 12.48 13.24
CA SER A 185 11.77 12.84 13.11
C SER A 185 12.70 11.64 13.24
N ALA A 186 12.47 10.77 14.23
CA ALA A 186 13.30 9.59 14.43
C ALA A 186 13.15 8.56 13.28
N ALA A 187 11.97 8.49 12.65
CA ALA A 187 11.79 7.66 11.46
C ALA A 187 12.54 8.26 10.25
N GLU A 188 12.54 9.56 10.08
CA GLU A 188 13.30 10.24 9.02
C GLU A 188 14.81 10.05 9.20
N ASP A 189 15.33 10.22 10.42
CA ASP A 189 16.74 10.01 10.73
C ASP A 189 17.17 8.55 10.48
N PHE A 190 16.34 7.59 10.88
CA PHE A 190 16.56 6.18 10.59
C PHE A 190 16.66 5.90 9.07
N TYR A 191 15.73 6.43 8.28
CA TYR A 191 15.78 6.22 6.82
C TYR A 191 16.95 6.96 6.18
N ARG A 192 17.36 8.12 6.70
CA ARG A 192 18.54 8.85 6.23
C ARG A 192 19.82 8.05 6.44
N GLU A 193 19.99 7.46 7.62
CA GLU A 193 21.12 6.59 7.94
C GLU A 193 21.14 5.35 7.03
N GLN A 194 20.01 4.64 6.91
CA GLN A 194 19.89 3.47 6.06
C GLN A 194 20.18 3.75 4.58
N LEU A 195 19.75 4.90 4.07
CA LEU A 195 20.03 5.26 2.68
C LEU A 195 21.50 5.63 2.48
N SER A 196 22.13 6.30 3.43
CA SER A 196 23.55 6.66 3.35
C SER A 196 24.45 5.43 3.35
N GLU A 197 24.13 4.42 4.15
CA GLU A 197 24.86 3.15 4.19
C GLU A 197 24.69 2.36 2.87
N ARG A 198 23.45 2.26 2.37
CA ARG A 198 23.14 1.51 1.14
C ARG A 198 23.64 2.19 -0.12
N GLN A 199 23.60 3.50 -0.20
CA GLN A 199 24.09 4.23 -1.37
C GLN A 199 25.57 3.96 -1.64
N ARG A 200 26.37 3.71 -0.59
CA ARG A 200 27.78 3.29 -0.71
C ARG A 200 27.96 1.88 -1.27
N LEU A 201 26.92 1.06 -1.20
CA LEU A 201 26.94 -0.34 -1.70
C LEU A 201 26.28 -0.47 -3.08
N ASP A 202 25.41 0.48 -3.44
CA ASP A 202 24.58 0.44 -4.66
C ASP A 202 25.26 1.17 -5.85
N ILE A 203 26.33 1.97 -5.61
CA ILE A 203 27.14 2.71 -6.58
C ILE A 203 28.56 2.17 -6.58
#